data_1df70d1bf3af3708043c194757c401a2
#
_entry.id   1df70d1bf3af3708043c194757c401a2
#
_cell.length_a   1.000
_cell.length_b   1.000
_cell.length_c   1.000
_cell.angle_alpha   90.00
_cell.angle_beta   90.00
_cell.angle_gamma   90.00
#
_symmetry.space_group_name_H-M   'P 1'
#
loop_
_entity.id
_entity.type
_entity.pdbx_description
1 polymer ?
#
loop_
_entity_poly.entity_id
_entity_poly.type
_entity_poly.pdbx_seq_one_letter_code
_entity_poly.pdbx_strand_id
1 'polypeptide(L)'
;MKYKRPFSLAALAFLITACGNARSEEIGAVDTVFKFIGPDHKIVVDAYDDPKVAGVTCYVSRAKTGGIKGALGLAEDKAEASIACRQTGVISFGGKPLDQQEEMYSERISLVFKKLRVVRMVDAKRNTLVYLTYSDRLIDGSPQNSVTAVPVPAGTVIPVKK
;
A
#
# COMPACT_ATOMS: atom_id res chain seq x y z
N MET A 1 -19.46 -55.90 -31.97
CA MET A 1 -19.77 -55.07 -30.79
C MET A 1 -18.54 -54.22 -30.46
N LYS A 2 -18.61 -52.90 -30.76
CA LYS A 2 -17.48 -51.97 -30.50
C LYS A 2 -17.82 -51.13 -29.25
N TYR A 3 -17.09 -51.37 -28.17
CA TYR A 3 -17.22 -50.61 -26.92
C TYR A 3 -16.46 -49.25 -27.05
N LYS A 4 -17.19 -48.12 -27.06
CA LYS A 4 -16.61 -46.78 -26.96
C LYS A 4 -16.46 -46.41 -25.47
N ARG A 5 -15.24 -46.18 -25.01
CA ARG A 5 -14.94 -45.63 -23.68
C ARG A 5 -15.14 -44.11 -23.69
N PRO A 6 -15.81 -43.53 -22.70
CA PRO A 6 -15.86 -42.08 -22.58
C PRO A 6 -14.55 -41.55 -21.95
N PHE A 7 -13.98 -40.55 -22.59
CA PHE A 7 -12.85 -39.76 -22.04
C PHE A 7 -13.40 -38.81 -20.96
N SER A 8 -13.03 -39.08 -19.71
CA SER A 8 -13.30 -38.14 -18.59
C SER A 8 -12.29 -37.05 -18.61
N LEU A 9 -12.72 -35.84 -19.01
CA LEU A 9 -11.90 -34.60 -18.79
C LEU A 9 -11.98 -34.25 -17.30
N ALA A 10 -10.90 -34.51 -16.57
CA ALA A 10 -10.69 -33.97 -15.24
C ALA A 10 -10.34 -32.48 -15.37
N ALA A 11 -11.29 -31.61 -15.04
CA ALA A 11 -11.04 -30.18 -14.93
C ALA A 11 -10.18 -29.91 -13.70
N LEU A 12 -8.90 -29.60 -13.95
CA LEU A 12 -7.94 -29.18 -12.93
C LEU A 12 -8.25 -27.73 -12.54
N ALA A 13 -8.99 -27.54 -11.46
CA ALA A 13 -9.24 -26.21 -10.89
C ALA A 13 -7.95 -25.68 -10.27
N PHE A 14 -7.31 -24.72 -10.96
CA PHE A 14 -6.18 -23.95 -10.42
C PHE A 14 -6.73 -22.99 -9.36
N LEU A 15 -6.56 -23.33 -8.09
CA LEU A 15 -6.71 -22.39 -6.97
C LEU A 15 -5.56 -21.38 -7.03
N ILE A 16 -5.83 -20.23 -7.61
CA ILE A 16 -4.94 -19.06 -7.52
C ILE A 16 -5.08 -18.51 -6.11
N THR A 17 -4.20 -18.90 -5.21
CA THR A 17 -3.99 -18.21 -3.92
C THR A 17 -3.46 -16.82 -4.23
N ALA A 18 -4.33 -15.82 -4.21
CA ALA A 18 -3.94 -14.43 -4.28
C ALA A 18 -3.16 -14.09 -3.00
N CYS A 19 -1.84 -14.04 -3.09
CA CYS A 19 -1.02 -13.32 -2.10
C CYS A 19 -1.48 -11.87 -2.13
N GLY A 20 -2.18 -11.46 -1.06
CA GLY A 20 -2.76 -10.14 -0.94
C GLY A 20 -1.67 -9.09 -0.74
N ASN A 21 -1.17 -8.51 -1.81
CA ASN A 21 -0.64 -7.16 -1.73
C ASN A 21 -1.84 -6.23 -1.55
N ALA A 22 -1.80 -5.37 -0.54
CA ALA A 22 -2.80 -4.32 -0.38
C ALA A 22 -2.92 -3.56 -1.70
N ARG A 23 -4.12 -3.53 -2.29
CA ARG A 23 -4.38 -2.72 -3.48
C ARG A 23 -4.62 -1.30 -3.01
N SER A 24 -3.94 -0.35 -3.64
CA SER A 24 -4.30 1.05 -3.50
C SER A 24 -5.49 1.38 -4.39
N GLU A 25 -6.35 2.27 -3.89
CA GLU A 25 -7.45 2.86 -4.62
C GLU A 25 -7.22 4.37 -4.68
N GLU A 26 -7.17 4.96 -5.88
CA GLU A 26 -7.07 6.42 -6.02
C GLU A 26 -8.42 7.05 -5.59
N ILE A 27 -8.41 7.78 -4.49
CA ILE A 27 -9.60 8.48 -3.97
C ILE A 27 -9.86 9.76 -4.75
N GLY A 28 -8.79 10.41 -5.21
CA GLY A 28 -8.89 11.61 -6.00
C GLY A 28 -7.54 12.26 -6.28
N ALA A 29 -7.58 13.28 -7.13
CA ALA A 29 -6.41 14.05 -7.49
C ALA A 29 -6.76 15.54 -7.63
N VAL A 30 -5.77 16.39 -7.40
CA VAL A 30 -5.85 17.85 -7.61
C VAL A 30 -4.72 18.29 -8.51
N ASP A 31 -5.06 18.92 -9.63
CA ASP A 31 -4.08 19.50 -10.55
C ASP A 31 -3.42 20.72 -9.90
N THR A 32 -2.09 20.79 -9.99
CA THR A 32 -1.31 21.84 -9.34
C THR A 32 -0.63 22.78 -10.33
N VAL A 33 -0.28 22.30 -11.50
CA VAL A 33 0.37 23.08 -12.55
C VAL A 33 -0.14 22.63 -13.90
N PHE A 34 -0.76 23.57 -14.63
CA PHE A 34 -1.18 23.34 -16.01
C PHE A 34 0.00 23.12 -16.94
N LYS A 35 -0.08 22.10 -17.80
CA LYS A 35 0.88 21.81 -18.85
C LYS A 35 0.26 21.98 -20.22
N PHE A 36 0.89 22.77 -21.09
CA PHE A 36 0.39 23.02 -22.45
C PHE A 36 0.40 21.74 -23.32
N ILE A 37 1.30 20.77 -23.01
CA ILE A 37 1.41 19.49 -23.71
C ILE A 37 1.56 18.38 -22.68
N GLY A 38 0.67 17.39 -22.70
CA GLY A 38 0.63 16.25 -21.81
C GLY A 38 -0.21 16.53 -20.55
N PRO A 39 -0.36 15.53 -19.66
CA PRO A 39 -1.14 15.67 -18.42
C PRO A 39 -0.51 16.68 -17.47
N ASP A 40 -1.33 17.33 -16.65
CA ASP A 40 -0.92 18.30 -15.64
C ASP A 40 -0.13 17.68 -14.49
N HIS A 41 0.66 18.49 -13.78
CA HIS A 41 1.17 18.07 -12.48
C HIS A 41 0.02 18.01 -11.49
N LYS A 42 -0.03 16.96 -10.69
CA LYS A 42 -1.12 16.76 -9.74
C LYS A 42 -0.63 16.17 -8.41
N ILE A 43 -1.40 16.39 -7.37
CA ILE A 43 -1.33 15.64 -6.13
C ILE A 43 -2.42 14.58 -6.18
N VAL A 44 -2.07 13.34 -5.97
CA VAL A 44 -3.02 12.23 -5.86
C VAL A 44 -3.13 11.79 -4.41
N VAL A 45 -4.30 11.29 -4.04
CA VAL A 45 -4.55 10.65 -2.74
C VAL A 45 -4.98 9.22 -3.02
N ASP A 46 -4.19 8.28 -2.55
CA ASP A 46 -4.47 6.86 -2.62
C ASP A 46 -4.85 6.33 -1.23
N ALA A 47 -5.86 5.46 -1.16
CA ALA A 47 -6.24 4.73 0.04
C ALA A 47 -5.83 3.26 -0.09
N TYR A 48 -5.45 2.66 1.02
CA TYR A 48 -5.23 1.22 1.13
C TYR A 48 -5.51 0.72 2.54
N ASP A 49 -6.15 -0.44 2.60
CA ASP A 49 -6.45 -1.11 3.84
C ASP A 49 -5.26 -1.92 4.33
N ASP A 50 -5.09 -2.01 5.64
CA ASP A 50 -4.11 -2.92 6.22
C ASP A 50 -4.48 -4.37 5.90
N PRO A 51 -3.62 -5.13 5.21
CA PRO A 51 -3.95 -6.49 4.78
C PRO A 51 -4.08 -7.50 5.92
N LYS A 52 -3.62 -7.16 7.13
CA LYS A 52 -3.66 -8.02 8.31
C LYS A 52 -4.48 -7.45 9.47
N VAL A 53 -4.89 -6.19 9.37
CA VAL A 53 -5.68 -5.52 10.40
C VAL A 53 -6.93 -4.94 9.76
N ALA A 54 -8.03 -5.65 9.87
CA ALA A 54 -9.31 -5.14 9.39
C ALA A 54 -9.69 -3.85 10.15
N GLY A 55 -10.40 -2.96 9.49
CA GLY A 55 -10.90 -1.70 10.06
C GLY A 55 -9.85 -0.61 10.21
N VAL A 56 -8.70 -0.73 9.53
CA VAL A 56 -7.69 0.34 9.42
C VAL A 56 -7.42 0.63 7.96
N THR A 57 -7.59 1.89 7.56
CA THR A 57 -7.28 2.41 6.23
C THR A 57 -6.25 3.52 6.33
N CYS A 58 -5.26 3.47 5.45
CA CYS A 58 -4.24 4.49 5.30
C CYS A 58 -4.47 5.29 4.02
N TYR A 59 -4.41 6.61 4.12
CA TYR A 59 -4.46 7.54 3.00
C TYR A 59 -3.07 8.12 2.79
N VAL A 60 -2.57 8.01 1.57
CA VAL A 60 -1.27 8.59 1.19
C VAL A 60 -1.45 9.60 0.10
N SER A 61 -0.95 10.81 0.35
CA SER A 61 -0.87 11.84 -0.68
C SER A 61 0.55 11.93 -1.23
N ARG A 62 0.67 12.09 -2.55
CA ARG A 62 1.94 12.24 -3.25
C ARG A 62 1.79 13.05 -4.52
N ALA A 63 2.86 13.76 -4.90
CA ALA A 63 2.91 14.46 -6.17
C ALA A 63 3.15 13.48 -7.33
N LYS A 64 2.41 13.65 -8.42
CA LYS A 64 2.65 13.01 -9.73
C LYS A 64 3.08 14.07 -10.75
N THR A 65 4.22 13.85 -11.38
CA THR A 65 4.72 14.74 -12.43
C THR A 65 3.97 14.48 -13.73
N GLY A 66 3.37 15.53 -14.29
CA GLY A 66 2.72 15.50 -15.58
C GLY A 66 3.66 15.82 -16.75
N GLY A 67 3.07 16.05 -17.94
CA GLY A 67 3.77 16.29 -19.20
C GLY A 67 4.23 14.99 -19.87
N ILE A 68 4.89 15.12 -21.02
CA ILE A 68 5.31 13.97 -21.85
C ILE A 68 6.26 13.06 -21.05
N LYS A 69 7.19 13.62 -20.28
CA LYS A 69 8.14 12.85 -19.47
C LYS A 69 7.43 12.09 -18.35
N GLY A 70 6.39 12.67 -17.73
CA GLY A 70 5.58 12.00 -16.72
C GLY A 70 4.74 10.87 -17.33
N ALA A 71 4.12 11.11 -18.47
CA ALA A 71 3.33 10.10 -19.19
C ALA A 71 4.17 8.90 -19.65
N LEU A 72 5.44 9.13 -19.99
CA LEU A 72 6.40 8.07 -20.34
C LEU A 72 7.09 7.44 -19.11
N GLY A 73 6.76 7.89 -17.89
CA GLY A 73 7.42 7.44 -16.65
C GLY A 73 8.89 7.87 -16.53
N LEU A 74 9.36 8.79 -17.38
CA LEU A 74 10.73 9.28 -17.39
C LEU A 74 10.95 10.47 -16.44
N ALA A 75 9.86 11.06 -15.92
CA ALA A 75 9.95 12.11 -14.91
C ALA A 75 10.22 11.50 -13.55
N GLU A 76 11.09 12.16 -12.80
CA GLU A 76 11.32 11.82 -11.42
C GLU A 76 10.24 12.49 -10.55
N ASP A 77 9.28 11.72 -10.05
CA ASP A 77 8.34 12.21 -9.06
C ASP A 77 9.10 12.57 -7.77
N LYS A 78 8.74 13.69 -7.16
CA LYS A 78 9.28 14.03 -5.85
C LYS A 78 8.92 12.91 -4.87
N ALA A 79 9.94 12.46 -4.13
CA ALA A 79 9.80 11.36 -3.18
C ALA A 79 9.02 11.72 -1.91
N GLU A 80 8.38 12.89 -1.90
CA GLU A 80 7.60 13.39 -0.77
C GLU A 80 6.22 12.75 -0.77
N ALA A 81 5.91 12.04 0.32
CA ALA A 81 4.60 11.48 0.57
C ALA A 81 4.20 11.77 2.01
N SER A 82 2.92 12.06 2.22
CA SER A 82 2.32 12.18 3.54
C SER A 82 1.36 11.04 3.78
N ILE A 83 1.26 10.56 5.02
CA ILE A 83 0.38 9.46 5.39
C ILE A 83 -0.55 9.84 6.54
N ALA A 84 -1.80 9.40 6.45
CA ALA A 84 -2.77 9.46 7.53
C ALA A 84 -3.54 8.15 7.60
N CYS A 85 -3.31 7.34 8.62
CA CYS A 85 -4.09 6.12 8.86
C CYS A 85 -5.19 6.39 9.87
N ARG A 86 -6.36 5.77 9.67
CA ARG A 86 -7.54 5.95 10.51
C ARG A 86 -8.22 4.60 10.75
N GLN A 87 -8.88 4.52 11.88
CA GLN A 87 -9.86 3.47 12.08
C GLN A 87 -11.09 3.77 11.22
N THR A 88 -11.40 2.88 10.29
CA THR A 88 -12.55 2.99 9.35
C THR A 88 -13.60 1.92 9.62
N GLY A 89 -13.32 1.00 10.54
CA GLY A 89 -14.22 -0.08 10.94
C GLY A 89 -13.81 -0.67 12.27
N VAL A 90 -14.40 -1.82 12.61
CA VAL A 90 -14.03 -2.57 13.81
C VAL A 90 -12.64 -3.18 13.61
N ILE A 91 -11.70 -2.84 14.50
CA ILE A 91 -10.33 -3.39 14.43
C ILE A 91 -10.36 -4.87 14.78
N SER A 92 -9.80 -5.69 13.87
CA SER A 92 -9.69 -7.13 14.00
C SER A 92 -8.40 -7.65 13.38
N PHE A 93 -7.75 -8.61 14.01
CA PHE A 93 -6.44 -9.17 13.61
C PHE A 93 -6.55 -10.55 12.94
N GLY A 94 -7.75 -11.02 12.62
CA GLY A 94 -7.98 -12.31 11.96
C GLY A 94 -7.39 -13.52 12.69
N GLY A 95 -7.16 -13.41 14.00
CA GLY A 95 -6.61 -14.49 14.84
C GLY A 95 -5.12 -14.78 14.64
N LYS A 96 -4.41 -13.99 13.82
CA LYS A 96 -2.98 -14.16 13.58
C LYS A 96 -2.16 -13.09 14.30
N PRO A 97 -1.04 -13.45 14.94
CA PRO A 97 -0.15 -12.46 15.54
C PRO A 97 0.57 -11.66 14.46
N LEU A 98 0.75 -10.37 14.73
CA LEU A 98 1.47 -9.44 13.88
C LEU A 98 2.98 -9.53 14.12
N ASP A 99 3.76 -9.28 13.09
CA ASP A 99 5.18 -9.00 13.24
C ASP A 99 5.36 -7.62 13.91
N GLN A 100 6.40 -7.46 14.70
CA GLN A 100 6.74 -6.19 15.36
C GLN A 100 6.89 -5.06 14.34
N GLN A 101 7.39 -5.37 13.15
CA GLN A 101 7.51 -4.48 12.01
C GLN A 101 7.26 -5.26 10.72
N GLU A 102 6.45 -4.69 9.83
CA GLU A 102 6.10 -5.34 8.56
C GLU A 102 5.79 -4.33 7.47
N GLU A 103 6.32 -4.55 6.26
CA GLU A 103 5.92 -3.79 5.08
C GLU A 103 4.52 -4.22 4.65
N MET A 104 3.59 -3.27 4.66
CA MET A 104 2.20 -3.52 4.28
C MET A 104 1.96 -3.25 2.80
N TYR A 105 2.65 -2.25 2.27
CA TYR A 105 2.45 -1.77 0.92
C TYR A 105 3.75 -1.24 0.35
N SER A 106 4.00 -1.52 -0.93
CA SER A 106 5.04 -0.85 -1.69
C SER A 106 4.62 -0.62 -3.14
N GLU A 107 4.90 0.56 -3.65
CA GLU A 107 4.62 0.96 -5.02
C GLU A 107 5.87 1.53 -5.67
N ARG A 108 6.11 1.16 -6.93
CA ARG A 108 7.17 1.77 -7.73
C ARG A 108 6.69 3.14 -8.23
N ILE A 109 7.36 4.21 -7.82
CA ILE A 109 7.03 5.59 -8.19
C ILE A 109 7.95 6.17 -9.28
N SER A 110 8.99 5.46 -9.69
CA SER A 110 9.80 5.81 -10.85
C SER A 110 10.31 4.57 -11.59
N LEU A 111 10.64 4.73 -12.88
CA LEU A 111 11.23 3.65 -13.68
C LEU A 111 12.62 3.23 -13.18
N VAL A 112 13.34 4.14 -12.54
CA VAL A 112 14.77 3.97 -12.32
C VAL A 112 15.11 3.52 -10.92
N PHE A 113 14.23 3.39 -9.92
CA PHE A 113 14.66 2.81 -8.61
C PHE A 113 13.96 3.36 -7.35
N LYS A 114 12.91 4.21 -7.46
CA LYS A 114 12.23 4.71 -6.27
C LYS A 114 10.99 3.87 -5.99
N LYS A 115 10.90 3.36 -4.77
CA LYS A 115 9.69 2.73 -4.25
C LYS A 115 9.18 3.54 -3.08
N LEU A 116 7.89 3.82 -3.09
CA LEU A 116 7.17 4.25 -1.91
C LEU A 116 6.84 3.01 -1.09
N ARG A 117 7.15 3.06 0.21
CA ARG A 117 6.85 1.97 1.15
C ARG A 117 5.99 2.47 2.28
N VAL A 118 5.14 1.60 2.77
CA VAL A 118 4.42 1.79 4.04
C VAL A 118 4.69 0.60 4.93
N VAL A 119 5.25 0.92 6.09
CA VAL A 119 5.63 -0.06 7.11
C VAL A 119 4.75 0.15 8.33
N ARG A 120 4.13 -0.93 8.81
CA ARG A 120 3.45 -0.97 10.10
C ARG A 120 4.43 -1.42 11.17
N MET A 121 4.40 -0.75 12.30
CA MET A 121 5.09 -1.09 13.53
C MET A 121 4.07 -1.22 14.66
N VAL A 122 4.37 -2.05 15.65
CA VAL A 122 3.48 -2.25 16.82
C VAL A 122 4.10 -1.61 18.06
N ASP A 123 3.44 -0.59 18.61
CA ASP A 123 3.73 -0.09 19.96
C ASP A 123 2.85 -0.86 20.97
N ALA A 124 3.33 -2.03 21.36
CA ALA A 124 2.59 -2.89 22.31
C ALA A 124 2.36 -2.22 23.66
N LYS A 125 3.27 -1.33 24.11
CA LYS A 125 3.15 -0.62 25.39
C LYS A 125 1.95 0.32 25.39
N ARG A 126 1.64 0.94 24.24
CA ARG A 126 0.53 1.89 24.11
C ARG A 126 -0.66 1.32 23.34
N ASN A 127 -0.62 0.02 23.04
CA ASN A 127 -1.65 -0.68 22.24
C ASN A 127 -1.99 0.09 20.95
N THR A 128 -0.97 0.47 20.20
CA THR A 128 -1.09 1.37 19.07
C THR A 128 -0.37 0.80 17.84
N LEU A 129 -1.01 0.91 16.69
CA LEU A 129 -0.39 0.62 15.38
C LEU A 129 0.23 1.91 14.84
N VAL A 130 1.50 1.87 14.48
CA VAL A 130 2.24 3.00 13.94
C VAL A 130 2.58 2.69 12.48
N TYR A 131 2.28 3.63 11.58
CA TYR A 131 2.51 3.49 10.15
C TYR A 131 3.48 4.56 9.68
N LEU A 132 4.56 4.10 9.05
CA LEU A 132 5.62 4.94 8.48
C LEU A 132 5.58 4.82 6.97
N THR A 133 5.46 5.93 6.25
CA THR A 133 5.74 5.97 4.82
C THR A 133 7.09 6.61 4.56
N TYR A 134 7.83 6.04 3.61
CA TYR A 134 9.09 6.58 3.12
C TYR A 134 9.35 6.11 1.70
N SER A 135 10.26 6.80 1.01
CA SER A 135 10.71 6.38 -0.33
C SER A 135 12.16 5.93 -0.28
N ASP A 136 12.47 4.80 -0.95
CA ASP A 136 13.85 4.38 -1.14
C ASP A 136 14.60 5.44 -1.94
N ARG A 137 15.80 5.80 -1.50
CA ARG A 137 16.77 6.59 -2.25
C ARG A 137 17.99 5.73 -2.53
N LEU A 138 18.48 5.80 -3.77
CA LEU A 138 19.74 5.15 -4.16
C LEU A 138 20.96 6.08 -4.06
N ILE A 139 20.75 7.34 -3.77
CA ILE A 139 21.77 8.39 -3.71
C ILE A 139 21.78 8.99 -2.31
N ASP A 140 22.95 9.45 -1.84
CA ASP A 140 23.18 10.03 -0.53
C ASP A 140 22.09 11.02 -0.09
N GLY A 141 21.68 10.91 1.15
CA GLY A 141 20.71 11.78 1.82
C GLY A 141 19.62 10.99 2.57
N SER A 142 19.00 11.65 3.54
CA SER A 142 17.90 11.06 4.32
C SER A 142 16.64 10.90 3.45
N PRO A 143 15.95 9.76 3.48
CA PRO A 143 14.69 9.59 2.80
C PRO A 143 13.62 10.50 3.40
N GLN A 144 12.80 11.11 2.56
CA GLN A 144 11.58 11.78 3.00
C GLN A 144 10.65 10.76 3.64
N ASN A 145 10.08 11.09 4.78
CA ASN A 145 9.23 10.19 5.52
C ASN A 145 8.09 10.92 6.23
N SER A 146 7.04 10.19 6.55
CA SER A 146 5.91 10.67 7.33
C SER A 146 5.37 9.53 8.19
N VAL A 147 4.89 9.84 9.39
CA VAL A 147 4.41 8.86 10.35
C VAL A 147 3.01 9.21 10.82
N THR A 148 2.20 8.19 11.08
CA THR A 148 0.88 8.30 11.70
C THR A 148 0.67 7.13 12.65
N ALA A 149 -0.32 7.25 13.55
CA ALA A 149 -0.62 6.23 14.54
C ALA A 149 -2.13 6.02 14.67
N VAL A 150 -2.53 4.77 14.83
CA VAL A 150 -3.91 4.36 15.07
C VAL A 150 -3.97 3.63 16.41
N PRO A 151 -4.51 4.24 17.46
CA PRO A 151 -4.72 3.56 18.72
C PRO A 151 -5.76 2.45 18.56
N VAL A 152 -5.49 1.29 19.14
CA VAL A 152 -6.43 0.17 19.18
C VAL A 152 -7.32 0.34 20.39
N PRO A 153 -8.66 0.19 20.28
CA PRO A 153 -9.58 0.38 21.38
C PRO A 153 -9.21 -0.44 22.63
N ALA A 154 -9.46 0.14 23.79
CA ALA A 154 -9.28 -0.55 25.08
C ALA A 154 -10.10 -1.85 25.10
N GLY A 155 -9.52 -2.93 25.55
CA GLY A 155 -10.15 -4.25 25.54
C GLY A 155 -9.79 -5.13 24.33
N THR A 156 -9.19 -4.54 23.28
CA THR A 156 -8.63 -5.29 22.15
C THR A 156 -7.11 -5.20 22.21
N VAL A 157 -6.44 -6.30 22.57
CA VAL A 157 -4.97 -6.35 22.64
C VAL A 157 -4.40 -6.70 21.28
N ILE A 158 -3.37 -5.97 20.84
CA ILE A 158 -2.65 -6.29 19.59
C ILE A 158 -1.87 -7.60 19.79
N PRO A 159 -2.17 -8.66 19.03
CA PRO A 159 -1.40 -9.89 19.09
C PRO A 159 -0.06 -9.71 18.37
N VAL A 160 1.06 -9.79 19.09
CA VAL A 160 2.41 -9.65 18.53
C VAL A 160 3.14 -10.98 18.59
N LYS A 161 3.88 -11.34 17.55
CA LYS A 161 4.78 -12.49 17.57
C LYS A 161 5.87 -12.27 18.61
N LYS A 162 6.12 -13.33 19.38
CA LYS A 162 7.23 -13.39 20.34
C LYS A 162 8.54 -13.73 19.62
#